data_6319cae70a0d212d0f7bba93a2d26a6c
#
_entry.id   6319cae70a0d212d0f7bba93a2d26a6c
#
_cell.length_a   1.000
_cell.length_b   1.000
_cell.length_c   1.000
_cell.angle_alpha   90.00
_cell.angle_beta   90.00
_cell.angle_gamma   90.00
#
_symmetry.space_group_name_H-M   'P 1'
#
loop_
_entity.id
_entity.type
_entity.pdbx_description
1 polymer ?
#
loop_
_entity_poly.entity_id
_entity_poly.type
_entity_poly.pdbx_seq_one_letter_code
_entity_poly.pdbx_strand_id
1 'polypeptide(L)'
;MSLVCRVIQAEDLQEILDLENKKLQDAYPDEMERMIAGWNSKFRVEALNHYIPLGWSFLARDQETNKLAGYFIAQPLLFLDGQTQSLWVEHVQYLSLQARDELCELAYKLGREKHLQRVYFPSENGVANSVQAFKPETWQPGTLRVKTTKG
;
A
#
# COMPACT_ATOMS: atom_id res chain seq x y z
N MET A 1 11.08 11.19 -13.84
CA MET A 1 9.93 11.57 -12.97
C MET A 1 10.42 11.66 -11.53
N SER A 2 10.12 12.78 -10.89
CA SER A 2 10.47 12.97 -9.48
C SER A 2 9.21 12.83 -8.62
N LEU A 3 9.26 11.96 -7.63
CA LEU A 3 8.13 11.69 -6.76
C LEU A 3 8.37 12.25 -5.37
N VAL A 4 7.32 12.79 -4.77
CA VAL A 4 7.31 13.24 -3.38
C VAL A 4 6.28 12.42 -2.64
N CYS A 5 6.69 11.81 -1.52
CA CYS A 5 5.81 11.00 -0.70
C CYS A 5 5.44 11.75 0.58
N ARG A 6 4.18 11.63 0.99
CA ARG A 6 3.72 12.19 2.26
C ARG A 6 2.57 11.38 2.83
N VAL A 7 2.28 11.59 4.11
CA VAL A 7 1.16 10.95 4.79
C VAL A 7 -0.14 11.35 4.10
N ILE A 8 -1.04 10.38 3.90
CA ILE A 8 -2.35 10.63 3.33
C ILE A 8 -3.20 11.41 4.34
N GLN A 9 -3.86 12.47 3.87
CA GLN A 9 -4.78 13.27 4.67
C GLN A 9 -6.21 12.99 4.25
N ALA A 10 -7.17 13.37 5.10
CA ALA A 10 -8.59 13.14 4.82
C ALA A 10 -9.04 13.77 3.48
N GLU A 11 -8.48 14.92 3.12
CA GLU A 11 -8.80 15.62 1.87
C GLU A 11 -8.29 14.89 0.63
N ASP A 12 -7.41 13.91 0.78
CA ASP A 12 -6.89 13.13 -0.35
C ASP A 12 -7.84 11.99 -0.75
N LEU A 13 -8.84 11.70 0.07
CA LEU A 13 -9.71 10.53 -0.12
C LEU A 13 -10.36 10.48 -1.50
N GLN A 14 -10.92 11.60 -1.96
CA GLN A 14 -11.62 11.62 -3.23
C GLN A 14 -10.68 11.33 -4.41
N GLU A 15 -9.49 11.87 -4.38
CA GLU A 15 -8.52 11.63 -5.44
C GLU A 15 -8.09 10.16 -5.51
N ILE A 16 -7.95 9.53 -4.33
CA ILE A 16 -7.63 8.10 -4.24
C ILE A 16 -8.78 7.28 -4.81
N LEU A 17 -10.03 7.60 -4.44
CA LEU A 17 -11.19 6.91 -4.97
C LEU A 17 -11.31 7.06 -6.48
N ASP A 18 -11.01 8.26 -7.01
CA ASP A 18 -11.05 8.51 -8.44
C ASP A 18 -10.02 7.65 -9.19
N LEU A 19 -8.81 7.53 -8.63
CA LEU A 19 -7.77 6.68 -9.20
C LEU A 19 -8.22 5.21 -9.24
N GLU A 20 -8.76 4.72 -8.12
CA GLU A 20 -9.21 3.33 -8.02
C GLU A 20 -10.39 3.05 -8.94
N ASN A 21 -11.34 3.98 -9.04
CA ASN A 21 -12.48 3.82 -9.94
C ASN A 21 -12.05 3.77 -11.40
N LYS A 22 -11.07 4.57 -11.78
CA LYS A 22 -10.53 4.54 -13.14
C LYS A 22 -9.86 3.19 -13.43
N LYS A 23 -9.08 2.67 -12.48
CA LYS A 23 -8.47 1.36 -12.61
C LYS A 23 -9.50 0.25 -12.74
N LEU A 24 -10.59 0.34 -11.97
CA LEU A 24 -11.70 -0.61 -12.09
C LEU A 24 -12.39 -0.53 -13.45
N GLN A 25 -12.62 0.67 -13.97
CA GLN A 25 -13.24 0.85 -15.28
C GLN A 25 -12.38 0.24 -16.38
N ASP A 26 -11.06 0.41 -16.29
CA ASP A 26 -10.14 -0.14 -17.28
C ASP A 26 -10.07 -1.68 -17.21
N ALA A 27 -10.12 -2.24 -15.97
CA ALA A 27 -10.05 -3.67 -15.77
C ALA A 27 -11.38 -4.40 -16.02
N TYR A 28 -12.49 -3.75 -15.71
CA TYR A 28 -13.83 -4.34 -15.77
C TYR A 28 -14.78 -3.41 -16.54
N PRO A 29 -14.83 -3.50 -17.90
CA PRO A 29 -15.74 -2.67 -18.68
C PRO A 29 -17.22 -2.92 -18.38
N ASP A 30 -17.58 -4.17 -17.99
CA ASP A 30 -18.94 -4.51 -17.63
C ASP A 30 -19.28 -3.91 -16.25
N GLU A 31 -20.42 -3.19 -16.18
CA GLU A 31 -20.82 -2.48 -14.98
C GLU A 31 -21.05 -3.41 -13.78
N MET A 32 -21.70 -4.58 -14.03
CA MET A 32 -21.97 -5.54 -12.97
C MET A 32 -20.69 -6.15 -12.40
N GLU A 33 -19.77 -6.57 -13.28
CA GLU A 33 -18.49 -7.11 -12.86
C GLU A 33 -17.67 -6.09 -12.07
N ARG A 34 -17.70 -4.82 -12.53
CA ARG A 34 -17.00 -3.73 -11.86
C ARG A 34 -17.54 -3.49 -10.46
N MET A 35 -18.86 -3.52 -10.30
CA MET A 35 -19.49 -3.33 -9.01
C MET A 35 -19.10 -4.44 -8.03
N ILE A 36 -19.09 -5.70 -8.47
CA ILE A 36 -18.70 -6.85 -7.65
C ILE A 36 -17.23 -6.73 -7.26
N ALA A 37 -16.35 -6.37 -8.21
CA ALA A 37 -14.92 -6.18 -7.94
C ALA A 37 -14.70 -5.08 -6.90
N GLY A 38 -15.46 -3.98 -6.98
CA GLY A 38 -15.38 -2.90 -6.02
C GLY A 38 -15.80 -3.34 -4.61
N TRP A 39 -16.83 -4.15 -4.50
CA TRP A 39 -17.29 -4.66 -3.22
C TRP A 39 -16.25 -5.55 -2.53
N ASN A 40 -15.43 -6.25 -3.29
CA ASN A 40 -14.42 -7.16 -2.77
C ASN A 40 -13.02 -6.52 -2.67
N SER A 41 -12.91 -5.22 -2.93
CA SER A 41 -11.62 -4.54 -3.00
C SER A 41 -11.09 -4.16 -1.62
N LYS A 42 -9.77 -4.01 -1.54
CA LYS A 42 -9.09 -3.54 -0.33
C LYS A 42 -9.14 -2.01 -0.19
N PHE A 43 -9.62 -1.31 -1.24
CA PHE A 43 -9.69 0.15 -1.25
C PHE A 43 -11.12 0.67 -1.08
N ARG A 44 -12.01 -0.14 -0.51
CA ARG A 44 -13.35 0.34 -0.19
C ARG A 44 -13.26 1.56 0.73
N VAL A 45 -14.26 2.43 0.62
CA VAL A 45 -14.27 3.66 1.41
C VAL A 45 -14.17 3.38 2.91
N GLU A 46 -14.77 2.28 3.37
CA GLU A 46 -14.68 1.86 4.78
C GLU A 46 -13.24 1.56 5.18
N ALA A 47 -12.48 0.86 4.32
CA ALA A 47 -11.08 0.57 4.59
C ALA A 47 -10.26 1.85 4.61
N LEU A 48 -10.44 2.72 3.64
CA LEU A 48 -9.72 3.99 3.58
C LEU A 48 -10.00 4.85 4.80
N ASN A 49 -11.28 4.92 5.22
CA ASN A 49 -11.66 5.67 6.42
C ASN A 49 -11.07 5.07 7.69
N HIS A 50 -10.78 3.78 7.70
CA HIS A 50 -10.10 3.14 8.83
C HIS A 50 -8.60 3.48 8.85
N TYR A 51 -7.93 3.31 7.71
CA TYR A 51 -6.47 3.42 7.65
C TYR A 51 -5.96 4.85 7.66
N ILE A 52 -6.62 5.77 6.95
CA ILE A 52 -6.11 7.13 6.77
C ILE A 52 -5.90 7.86 8.10
N PRO A 53 -6.87 7.85 9.05
CA PRO A 53 -6.68 8.58 10.32
C PRO A 53 -5.57 8.02 11.19
N LEU A 54 -5.12 6.79 10.97
CA LEU A 54 -4.07 6.18 11.78
C LEU A 54 -2.69 6.78 11.52
N GLY A 55 -2.49 7.47 10.40
CA GLY A 55 -1.25 8.18 10.12
C GLY A 55 -0.09 7.33 9.61
N TRP A 56 -0.37 6.09 9.16
CA TRP A 56 0.65 5.16 8.66
C TRP A 56 0.54 4.92 7.16
N SER A 57 -0.36 5.63 6.49
CA SER A 57 -0.62 5.48 5.07
C SER A 57 -0.03 6.66 4.31
N PHE A 58 0.60 6.38 3.16
CA PHE A 58 1.35 7.39 2.41
C PHE A 58 0.94 7.38 0.95
N LEU A 59 1.04 8.54 0.32
CA LEU A 59 0.86 8.68 -1.11
C LEU A 59 2.14 9.22 -1.75
N ALA A 60 2.26 9.01 -3.07
CA ALA A 60 3.33 9.54 -3.88
C ALA A 60 2.73 10.44 -4.95
N ARG A 61 3.29 11.64 -5.14
CA ARG A 61 2.88 12.58 -6.18
C ARG A 61 4.02 12.86 -7.12
N ASP A 62 3.70 13.02 -8.38
CA ASP A 62 4.63 13.54 -9.35
C ASP A 62 4.85 15.02 -9.04
N GLN A 63 6.11 15.39 -8.79
CA GLN A 63 6.47 16.74 -8.37
C GLN A 63 6.19 17.78 -9.46
N GLU A 64 6.30 17.39 -10.73
CA GLU A 64 6.09 18.31 -11.84
C GLU A 64 4.62 18.58 -12.13
N THR A 65 3.80 17.52 -12.16
CA THR A 65 2.37 17.63 -12.51
C THR A 65 1.47 17.75 -11.30
N ASN A 66 1.99 17.46 -10.12
CA ASN A 66 1.25 17.37 -8.86
C ASN A 66 0.12 16.32 -8.88
N LYS A 67 0.21 15.35 -9.79
CA LYS A 67 -0.77 14.26 -9.89
C LYS A 67 -0.40 13.12 -8.97
N LEU A 68 -1.42 12.46 -8.44
CA LEU A 68 -1.26 11.25 -7.65
C LEU A 68 -0.64 10.15 -8.50
N ALA A 69 0.48 9.58 -8.04
CA ALA A 69 1.19 8.53 -8.75
C ALA A 69 1.00 7.16 -8.10
N GLY A 70 0.56 7.13 -6.84
CA GLY A 70 0.31 5.89 -6.13
C GLY A 70 0.12 6.14 -4.65
N TYR A 71 -0.21 5.07 -3.92
CA TYR A 71 -0.38 5.14 -2.47
C TYR A 71 -0.32 3.75 -1.86
N PHE A 72 -0.13 3.70 -0.54
CA PHE A 72 -0.41 2.48 0.22
C PHE A 72 -1.19 2.83 1.48
N ILE A 73 -1.97 1.87 1.97
CA ILE A 73 -2.64 1.97 3.26
C ILE A 73 -2.07 0.92 4.19
N ALA A 74 -1.81 1.32 5.43
CA ALA A 74 -1.09 0.48 6.40
C ALA A 74 -1.49 0.82 7.83
N GLN A 75 -1.18 -0.11 8.74
CA GLN A 75 -1.35 0.10 10.18
C GLN A 75 -0.33 -0.73 10.94
N PRO A 76 0.07 -0.31 12.13
CA PRO A 76 0.89 -1.17 12.99
C PRO A 76 0.01 -2.25 13.60
N LEU A 77 0.56 -3.47 13.68
CA LEU A 77 -0.10 -4.59 14.35
C LEU A 77 0.86 -5.16 15.37
N LEU A 78 0.41 -5.26 16.63
CA LEU A 78 1.18 -5.85 17.69
C LEU A 78 0.83 -7.33 17.80
N PHE A 79 1.85 -8.16 17.97
CA PHE A 79 1.68 -9.59 18.23
C PHE A 79 0.96 -10.35 17.10
N LEU A 80 1.07 -9.88 15.87
CA LEU A 80 0.49 -10.57 14.71
C LEU A 80 1.12 -11.95 14.55
N ASP A 81 2.42 -12.07 14.81
CA ASP A 81 3.17 -13.31 14.69
C ASP A 81 4.10 -13.40 15.90
N GLY A 82 3.63 -14.02 16.97
CA GLY A 82 4.35 -14.11 18.23
C GLY A 82 4.36 -12.78 18.97
N GLN A 83 5.50 -12.40 19.52
CA GLN A 83 5.64 -11.17 20.30
C GLN A 83 6.25 -10.04 19.49
N THR A 84 6.13 -10.08 18.17
CA THR A 84 6.71 -9.06 17.31
C THR A 84 5.75 -7.91 17.09
N GLN A 85 6.32 -6.73 16.84
CA GLN A 85 5.58 -5.55 16.38
C GLN A 85 5.80 -5.43 14.90
N SER A 86 4.74 -5.16 14.16
CA SER A 86 4.77 -5.22 12.70
C SER A 86 4.02 -4.05 12.08
N LEU A 87 4.40 -3.73 10.84
CA LEU A 87 3.62 -2.86 9.98
C LEU A 87 2.87 -3.74 8.99
N TRP A 88 1.56 -3.60 8.96
CA TRP A 88 0.71 -4.31 8.01
C TRP A 88 0.35 -3.38 6.86
N VAL A 89 0.84 -3.69 5.66
CA VAL A 89 0.49 -2.97 4.44
C VAL A 89 -0.67 -3.71 3.78
N GLU A 90 -1.85 -3.09 3.83
CA GLU A 90 -3.07 -3.71 3.31
C GLU A 90 -3.14 -3.68 1.80
N HIS A 91 -2.74 -2.57 1.19
CA HIS A 91 -2.92 -2.37 -0.24
C HIS A 91 -1.90 -1.38 -0.77
N VAL A 92 -1.35 -1.66 -1.96
CA VAL A 92 -0.46 -0.77 -2.68
C VAL A 92 -1.04 -0.57 -4.09
N GLN A 93 -1.25 0.68 -4.49
CA GLN A 93 -1.70 1.01 -5.84
C GLN A 93 -0.75 2.01 -6.46
N TYR A 94 -0.57 1.95 -7.76
CA TYR A 94 0.41 2.78 -8.46
C TYR A 94 0.01 3.01 -9.91
N LEU A 95 0.53 4.10 -10.48
CA LEU A 95 0.39 4.41 -11.91
C LEU A 95 1.72 4.21 -12.65
N SER A 96 2.84 4.06 -11.92
CA SER A 96 4.14 3.79 -12.51
C SER A 96 4.91 2.80 -11.66
N LEU A 97 5.83 2.06 -12.27
CA LEU A 97 6.68 1.11 -11.53
C LEU A 97 7.58 1.85 -10.54
N GLN A 98 8.02 3.07 -10.88
CA GLN A 98 8.81 3.88 -9.96
C GLN A 98 8.03 4.18 -8.68
N ALA A 99 6.74 4.56 -8.80
CA ALA A 99 5.91 4.83 -7.64
C ALA A 99 5.75 3.58 -6.78
N ARG A 100 5.52 2.42 -7.41
CA ARG A 100 5.42 1.15 -6.69
C ARG A 100 6.68 0.87 -5.87
N ASP A 101 7.84 0.99 -6.51
CA ASP A 101 9.12 0.69 -5.87
C ASP A 101 9.39 1.66 -4.72
N GLU A 102 9.17 2.95 -4.93
CA GLU A 102 9.42 3.96 -3.89
C GLU A 102 8.47 3.83 -2.71
N LEU A 103 7.19 3.51 -2.97
CA LEU A 103 6.21 3.31 -1.90
C LEU A 103 6.54 2.08 -1.06
N CYS A 104 6.93 0.97 -1.69
CA CYS A 104 7.32 -0.23 -0.96
C CYS A 104 8.60 0.00 -0.14
N GLU A 105 9.57 0.71 -0.69
CA GLU A 105 10.77 1.08 0.04
C GLU A 105 10.44 1.98 1.24
N LEU A 106 9.53 2.94 1.04
CA LEU A 106 9.08 3.81 2.12
C LEU A 106 8.43 3.01 3.25
N ALA A 107 7.57 2.06 2.92
CA ALA A 107 6.93 1.21 3.93
C ALA A 107 7.97 0.42 4.72
N TYR A 108 8.97 -0.13 4.03
CA TYR A 108 10.07 -0.84 4.69
C TYR A 108 10.85 0.08 5.63
N LYS A 109 11.23 1.27 5.16
CA LYS A 109 11.97 2.24 5.96
C LYS A 109 11.15 2.73 7.15
N LEU A 110 9.85 2.93 6.96
CA LEU A 110 8.95 3.36 8.03
C LEU A 110 8.92 2.33 9.14
N GLY A 111 8.78 1.05 8.81
CA GLY A 111 8.81 -0.02 9.79
C GLY A 111 10.13 -0.04 10.54
N ARG A 112 11.24 0.10 9.82
CA ARG A 112 12.58 0.10 10.41
C ARG A 112 12.80 1.28 11.35
N GLU A 113 12.42 2.49 10.94
CA GLU A 113 12.60 3.71 11.72
C GLU A 113 11.75 3.73 12.99
N LYS A 114 10.56 3.14 12.93
CA LYS A 114 9.65 3.08 14.06
C LYS A 114 9.85 1.84 14.93
N HIS A 115 10.95 1.11 14.69
CA HIS A 115 11.33 -0.07 15.45
C HIS A 115 10.30 -1.20 15.38
N LEU A 116 9.55 -1.25 14.29
CA LEU A 116 8.69 -2.40 13.98
C LEU A 116 9.57 -3.46 13.34
N GLN A 117 9.48 -4.67 13.83
CA GLN A 117 10.43 -5.73 13.50
C GLN A 117 10.18 -6.38 12.15
N ARG A 118 8.96 -6.28 11.64
CA ARG A 118 8.56 -6.87 10.37
C ARG A 118 7.61 -5.96 9.63
N VAL A 119 7.61 -6.08 8.30
CA VAL A 119 6.63 -5.43 7.44
C VAL A 119 5.97 -6.52 6.59
N TYR A 120 4.64 -6.54 6.60
CA TYR A 120 3.85 -7.48 5.81
C TYR A 120 3.32 -6.76 4.60
N PHE A 121 3.55 -7.34 3.42
CA PHE A 121 3.10 -6.79 2.14
C PHE A 121 2.14 -7.74 1.45
N PRO A 122 1.14 -7.23 0.74
CA PRO A 122 0.40 -8.09 -0.18
C PRO A 122 1.32 -8.52 -1.33
N SER A 123 1.23 -9.78 -1.75
CA SER A 123 2.08 -10.28 -2.85
C SER A 123 1.53 -9.92 -4.21
N GLU A 124 0.28 -9.46 -4.29
CA GLU A 124 -0.40 -9.13 -5.52
C GLU A 124 0.04 -7.80 -6.11
N ASN A 125 -0.42 -7.49 -7.30
CA ASN A 125 -0.26 -6.20 -7.96
C ASN A 125 1.22 -5.81 -8.16
N GLY A 126 2.10 -6.83 -8.38
CA GLY A 126 3.52 -6.59 -8.64
C GLY A 126 4.35 -6.22 -7.42
N VAL A 127 3.75 -6.14 -6.24
CA VAL A 127 4.47 -5.76 -5.01
C VAL A 127 5.59 -6.73 -4.70
N ALA A 128 5.41 -8.02 -5.00
CA ALA A 128 6.46 -9.02 -4.78
C ALA A 128 7.77 -8.64 -5.47
N ASN A 129 7.69 -8.03 -6.65
CA ASN A 129 8.88 -7.58 -7.37
C ASN A 129 9.56 -6.40 -6.68
N SER A 130 8.77 -5.48 -6.15
CA SER A 130 9.30 -4.29 -5.48
C SER A 130 10.02 -4.62 -4.17
N VAL A 131 9.57 -5.66 -3.45
CA VAL A 131 10.17 -6.00 -2.15
C VAL A 131 11.23 -7.09 -2.24
N GLN A 132 11.57 -7.56 -3.43
CA GLN A 132 12.52 -8.65 -3.63
C GLN A 132 13.87 -8.36 -2.98
N ALA A 133 14.33 -7.12 -3.03
CA ALA A 133 15.60 -6.70 -2.44
C ALA A 133 15.64 -6.84 -0.92
N PHE A 134 14.48 -6.92 -0.26
CA PHE A 134 14.37 -7.04 1.19
C PHE A 134 14.26 -8.49 1.65
N LYS A 135 14.43 -9.45 0.74
CA LYS A 135 14.42 -10.89 1.02
C LYS A 135 13.12 -11.33 1.70
N PRO A 136 11.97 -11.18 1.01
CA PRO A 136 10.69 -11.53 1.60
C PRO A 136 10.53 -13.02 1.78
N GLU A 137 9.77 -13.40 2.81
CA GLU A 137 9.33 -14.77 3.05
C GLU A 137 7.83 -14.83 2.85
N THR A 138 7.31 -15.94 2.33
CA THR A 138 5.87 -16.16 2.28
C THR A 138 5.37 -16.48 3.67
N TRP A 139 4.47 -15.62 4.20
CA TRP A 139 3.87 -15.83 5.52
C TRP A 139 2.59 -16.63 5.41
N GLN A 140 1.70 -16.20 4.51
CA GLN A 140 0.46 -16.89 4.14
C GLN A 140 0.23 -16.69 2.66
N PRO A 141 -0.64 -17.47 2.00
CA PRO A 141 -0.97 -17.21 0.61
C PRO A 141 -1.42 -15.76 0.41
N GLY A 142 -0.74 -15.07 -0.50
CA GLY A 142 -1.04 -13.67 -0.79
C GLY A 142 -0.36 -12.64 0.09
N THR A 143 0.43 -13.06 1.10
CA THR A 143 1.11 -12.13 2.02
C THR A 143 2.58 -12.48 2.17
N LEU A 144 3.44 -11.47 1.98
CA LEU A 144 4.89 -11.57 2.14
C LEU A 144 5.31 -10.88 3.45
N ARG A 145 6.28 -11.49 4.13
CA ARG A 145 6.84 -10.97 5.37
C ARG A 145 8.29 -10.55 5.13
N VAL A 146 8.63 -9.32 5.51
CA VAL A 146 9.98 -8.77 5.39
C VAL A 146 10.48 -8.40 6.79
N LYS A 147 11.68 -8.87 7.13
CA LYS A 147 12.32 -8.50 8.39
C LYS A 147 13.05 -7.16 8.23
N THR A 148 12.88 -6.28 9.19
CA THR A 148 13.56 -4.97 9.20
C THR A 148 14.83 -4.98 10.03
N THR A 149 15.06 -6.04 10.81
CA THR A 149 16.22 -6.20 11.67
C THR A 149 17.20 -7.21 11.08
N LYS A 150 18.47 -7.07 11.43
CA LYS A 150 19.47 -8.05 11.06
C LYS A 150 19.28 -9.31 11.88
N GLY A 151 19.23 -10.43 11.21
CA GLY A 151 19.15 -11.74 11.85
C GLY A 151 17.83 -12.43 11.79
#